data_896a4f4146e1018ae61718d3cffbaae5
#
_entry.id   896a4f4146e1018ae61718d3cffbaae5
#
_cell.length_a   1.000
_cell.length_b   1.000
_cell.length_c   1.000
_cell.angle_alpha   90.00
_cell.angle_beta   90.00
_cell.angle_gamma   90.00
#
_symmetry.space_group_name_H-M   'P 1'
#
loop_
_entity.id
_entity.type
_entity.pdbx_description
1 polymer ?
#
loop_
_entity_poly.entity_id
_entity_poly.type
_entity_poly.pdbx_seq_one_letter_code
_entity_poly.pdbx_strand_id
1 'polypeptide(L)'
;MASIVQRGGSHSVVYYTKENGIRKQKWESFRTEKDALHRKYMVEQYQQVKKELAHRPQTVGQLIQEYVWLYGRAKWSLSMYTSTQGLIRNYINPYFGSIRLEELTPRLVSKLYMKFQNEPRYCGAYHKYEGQTVSASTLKSVHKLLHSAFEQAVLWEYVDRNPFHKGALPKTKSAPSVFLSPEQTQLLLRHCSVSWLRLAIELSFVCTLRRGELLALRWDDINWEQNSLQISKTLCRVSKDAMLMLDARDVLCIFPTDTCSRTVLVLKSPKTESSNRIVYFPPSLKRSLFEWQNEQKKSAIGELPRLIFTYEDNRPLQGGVLTNHFQKLLAKCNLPKVTFHSLRHSSITYKLVLTGGDIKAVQGDSGHSQADMITEIYGHILDANRRKTTERFEEEFYQNYGTISYNRT
;
A
#
# COMPACT_ATOMS: atom_id res chain seq x y z
N MET A 1 -22.34 -15.97 -24.22
CA MET A 1 -22.87 -16.29 -22.89
C MET A 1 -22.19 -17.55 -22.39
N ALA A 2 -21.92 -17.62 -21.11
CA ALA A 2 -21.41 -18.83 -20.47
C ALA A 2 -22.56 -19.54 -19.76
N SER A 3 -22.54 -20.88 -19.74
CA SER A 3 -23.55 -21.70 -19.03
C SER A 3 -22.86 -22.56 -17.97
N ILE A 4 -23.60 -22.94 -16.93
CA ILE A 4 -23.14 -23.93 -15.95
C ILE A 4 -23.83 -25.23 -16.23
N VAL A 5 -23.06 -26.32 -16.27
CA VAL A 5 -23.54 -27.70 -16.46
C VAL A 5 -23.06 -28.50 -15.26
N GLN A 6 -24.00 -29.14 -14.56
CA GLN A 6 -23.69 -30.04 -13.45
C GLN A 6 -23.54 -31.48 -13.95
N ARG A 7 -22.44 -32.14 -13.61
CA ARG A 7 -22.20 -33.56 -13.94
C ARG A 7 -21.49 -34.24 -12.75
N GLY A 8 -22.06 -35.30 -12.25
CA GLY A 8 -21.39 -36.19 -11.28
C GLY A 8 -20.79 -35.51 -10.06
N GLY A 9 -21.48 -34.51 -9.44
CA GLY A 9 -21.01 -33.79 -8.27
C GLY A 9 -20.02 -32.63 -8.57
N SER A 10 -19.71 -32.34 -9.83
CA SER A 10 -18.92 -31.18 -10.25
C SER A 10 -19.75 -30.20 -11.06
N HIS A 11 -19.39 -28.92 -11.00
CA HIS A 11 -20.02 -27.81 -11.71
C HIS A 11 -19.08 -27.30 -12.80
N SER A 12 -19.46 -27.42 -14.07
CA SER A 12 -18.61 -27.01 -15.20
C SER A 12 -19.16 -25.74 -15.85
N VAL A 13 -18.27 -24.76 -16.05
CA VAL A 13 -18.58 -23.55 -16.83
C VAL A 13 -18.23 -23.81 -18.27
N VAL A 14 -19.20 -23.65 -19.16
CA VAL A 14 -19.09 -23.88 -20.60
C VAL A 14 -19.22 -22.55 -21.33
N TYR A 15 -18.24 -22.24 -22.17
CA TYR A 15 -18.26 -21.00 -22.95
C TYR A 15 -17.45 -21.14 -24.24
N TYR A 16 -17.61 -20.19 -25.16
CA TYR A 16 -16.92 -20.18 -26.43
C TYR A 16 -15.79 -19.15 -26.43
N THR A 17 -14.63 -19.55 -26.94
CA THR A 17 -13.47 -18.68 -27.21
C THR A 17 -13.18 -18.69 -28.72
N LYS A 18 -12.49 -17.65 -29.22
CA LYS A 18 -11.88 -17.65 -30.55
C LYS A 18 -10.37 -17.82 -30.39
N GLU A 19 -9.82 -18.92 -30.89
CA GLU A 19 -8.39 -19.17 -31.00
C GLU A 19 -8.02 -19.29 -32.48
N ASN A 20 -7.11 -18.45 -32.93
CA ASN A 20 -6.70 -18.37 -34.35
C ASN A 20 -7.88 -18.22 -35.33
N GLY A 21 -8.88 -17.42 -34.99
CA GLY A 21 -10.08 -17.19 -35.80
C GLY A 21 -11.16 -18.28 -35.67
N ILE A 22 -10.85 -19.44 -35.12
CA ILE A 22 -11.78 -20.58 -34.97
C ILE A 22 -12.50 -20.52 -33.63
N ARG A 23 -13.82 -20.67 -33.64
CA ARG A 23 -14.65 -20.72 -32.43
C ARG A 23 -14.53 -22.11 -31.80
N LYS A 24 -13.96 -22.16 -30.58
CA LYS A 24 -13.81 -23.38 -29.79
C LYS A 24 -14.64 -23.29 -28.53
N GLN A 25 -15.25 -24.39 -28.15
CA GLN A 25 -15.94 -24.53 -26.86
C GLN A 25 -14.94 -24.89 -25.77
N LYS A 26 -14.96 -24.19 -24.63
CA LYS A 26 -14.10 -24.42 -23.47
C LYS A 26 -14.94 -24.88 -22.30
N TRP A 27 -14.42 -25.87 -21.56
CA TRP A 27 -15.02 -26.43 -20.37
C TRP A 27 -14.05 -26.26 -19.20
N GLU A 28 -14.55 -25.72 -18.08
CA GLU A 28 -13.76 -25.58 -16.85
C GLU A 28 -14.60 -26.10 -15.69
N SER A 29 -14.11 -27.14 -14.99
CA SER A 29 -14.86 -27.82 -13.92
C SER A 29 -14.42 -27.34 -12.55
N PHE A 30 -15.38 -27.16 -11.65
CA PHE A 30 -15.20 -26.66 -10.30
C PHE A 30 -15.88 -27.62 -9.31
N ARG A 31 -15.32 -27.70 -8.09
CA ARG A 31 -15.88 -28.55 -7.01
C ARG A 31 -17.14 -27.94 -6.39
N THR A 32 -17.30 -26.61 -6.39
CA THR A 32 -18.45 -25.94 -5.81
C THR A 32 -19.23 -25.15 -6.89
N GLU A 33 -20.54 -25.11 -6.73
CA GLU A 33 -21.41 -24.28 -7.58
C GLU A 33 -21.02 -22.80 -7.52
N LYS A 34 -20.61 -22.34 -6.35
CA LYS A 34 -20.19 -20.96 -6.12
C LYS A 34 -18.98 -20.57 -6.97
N ASP A 35 -17.99 -21.44 -7.07
CA ASP A 35 -16.79 -21.19 -7.91
C ASP A 35 -17.15 -21.18 -9.38
N ALA A 36 -18.06 -22.08 -9.80
CA ALA A 36 -18.56 -22.13 -11.17
C ALA A 36 -19.38 -20.87 -11.51
N LEU A 37 -20.30 -20.43 -10.65
CA LEU A 37 -21.07 -19.19 -10.82
C LEU A 37 -20.14 -17.98 -10.94
N HIS A 38 -19.12 -17.96 -10.11
CA HIS A 38 -18.13 -16.92 -10.11
C HIS A 38 -17.33 -16.91 -11.43
N ARG A 39 -16.87 -18.07 -11.88
CA ARG A 39 -16.16 -18.21 -13.17
C ARG A 39 -17.07 -17.84 -14.36
N LYS A 40 -18.32 -18.24 -14.33
CA LYS A 40 -19.33 -17.84 -15.34
C LYS A 40 -19.41 -16.32 -15.44
N TYR A 41 -19.62 -15.64 -14.32
CA TYR A 41 -19.68 -14.17 -14.25
C TYR A 41 -18.43 -13.53 -14.87
N MET A 42 -17.25 -14.06 -14.56
CA MET A 42 -16.00 -13.57 -15.11
C MET A 42 -15.90 -13.73 -16.63
N VAL A 43 -16.32 -14.87 -17.13
CA VAL A 43 -16.32 -15.13 -18.58
C VAL A 43 -17.31 -14.19 -19.29
N GLU A 44 -18.47 -13.95 -18.72
CA GLU A 44 -19.47 -13.04 -19.28
C GLU A 44 -18.98 -11.58 -19.26
N GLN A 45 -18.39 -11.14 -18.16
CA GLN A 45 -17.73 -9.82 -18.07
C GLN A 45 -16.60 -9.70 -19.12
N TYR A 46 -15.77 -10.74 -19.26
CA TYR A 46 -14.72 -10.77 -20.28
C TYR A 46 -15.29 -10.62 -21.70
N GLN A 47 -16.36 -11.37 -22.01
CA GLN A 47 -16.97 -11.33 -23.34
C GLN A 47 -17.64 -9.99 -23.63
N GLN A 48 -18.28 -9.38 -22.62
CA GLN A 48 -18.89 -8.06 -22.71
C GLN A 48 -17.85 -6.96 -22.91
N VAL A 49 -16.81 -6.92 -22.08
CA VAL A 49 -15.71 -5.98 -22.24
C VAL A 49 -15.03 -6.12 -23.60
N LYS A 50 -14.77 -7.36 -24.06
CA LYS A 50 -14.19 -7.59 -25.37
C LYS A 50 -15.09 -7.10 -26.51
N LYS A 51 -16.41 -7.15 -26.36
CA LYS A 51 -17.36 -6.61 -27.35
C LYS A 51 -17.36 -5.08 -27.32
N GLU A 52 -17.28 -4.47 -26.13
CA GLU A 52 -17.20 -3.02 -25.97
C GLU A 52 -15.87 -2.45 -26.47
N LEU A 53 -14.75 -3.18 -26.26
CA LEU A 53 -13.42 -2.81 -26.76
C LEU A 53 -13.23 -3.02 -28.30
N ALA A 54 -14.24 -3.54 -28.99
CA ALA A 54 -14.19 -3.64 -30.46
C ALA A 54 -14.30 -2.26 -31.15
N HIS A 55 -14.66 -1.22 -30.43
CA HIS A 55 -14.80 0.14 -30.92
C HIS A 55 -13.85 1.07 -30.19
N ARG A 56 -13.29 2.06 -30.91
CA ARG A 56 -12.47 3.14 -30.34
C ARG A 56 -13.25 3.84 -29.23
N PRO A 57 -12.68 4.05 -28.03
CA PRO A 57 -13.36 4.70 -26.94
C PRO A 57 -13.72 6.16 -27.31
N GLN A 58 -14.95 6.56 -27.02
CA GLN A 58 -15.47 7.90 -27.31
C GLN A 58 -15.46 8.78 -26.05
N THR A 59 -15.55 8.16 -24.86
CA THR A 59 -15.63 8.86 -23.59
C THR A 59 -14.50 8.48 -22.64
N VAL A 60 -14.26 9.35 -21.65
CA VAL A 60 -13.27 9.08 -20.58
C VAL A 60 -13.55 7.77 -19.87
N GLY A 61 -14.82 7.46 -19.57
CA GLY A 61 -15.20 6.21 -18.90
C GLY A 61 -14.84 4.97 -19.73
N GLN A 62 -15.09 5.00 -21.03
CA GLN A 62 -14.71 3.92 -21.95
C GLN A 62 -13.19 3.76 -22.04
N LEU A 63 -12.46 4.90 -22.18
CA LEU A 63 -10.99 4.86 -22.17
C LEU A 63 -10.43 4.28 -20.86
N ILE A 64 -10.96 4.69 -19.71
CA ILE A 64 -10.51 4.16 -18.42
C ILE A 64 -10.80 2.66 -18.30
N GLN A 65 -11.93 2.19 -18.78
CA GLN A 65 -12.27 0.77 -18.79
C GLN A 65 -11.28 -0.03 -19.63
N GLU A 66 -10.96 0.45 -20.83
CA GLU A 66 -9.98 -0.16 -21.71
C GLU A 66 -8.55 -0.11 -21.11
N TYR A 67 -8.18 1.03 -20.53
CA TYR A 67 -6.89 1.19 -19.85
C TYR A 67 -6.72 0.19 -18.68
N VAL A 68 -7.75 0.00 -17.87
CA VAL A 68 -7.74 -1.04 -16.82
C VAL A 68 -7.57 -2.42 -17.41
N TRP A 69 -8.27 -2.69 -18.52
CA TRP A 69 -8.28 -4.01 -19.15
C TRP A 69 -6.96 -4.37 -19.82
N LEU A 70 -6.42 -3.48 -20.64
CA LEU A 70 -5.20 -3.76 -21.42
C LEU A 70 -3.94 -3.49 -20.62
N TYR A 71 -3.85 -2.34 -19.97
CA TYR A 71 -2.67 -1.91 -19.25
C TYR A 71 -2.69 -2.37 -17.78
N GLY A 72 -3.81 -2.12 -17.08
CA GLY A 72 -3.93 -2.40 -15.65
C GLY A 72 -3.73 -3.87 -15.31
N ARG A 73 -4.30 -4.78 -16.09
CA ARG A 73 -4.13 -6.24 -15.89
C ARG A 73 -2.69 -6.70 -16.04
N ALA A 74 -1.93 -6.10 -16.92
CA ALA A 74 -0.54 -6.48 -17.17
C ALA A 74 0.44 -5.88 -16.15
N LYS A 75 0.14 -4.68 -15.61
CA LYS A 75 1.11 -3.87 -14.85
C LYS A 75 0.77 -3.69 -13.38
N TRP A 76 -0.51 -3.79 -12.98
CA TRP A 76 -0.91 -3.45 -11.62
C TRP A 76 -0.81 -4.63 -10.66
N SER A 77 -0.52 -4.31 -9.41
CA SER A 77 -0.68 -5.26 -8.32
C SER A 77 -2.13 -5.33 -7.87
N LEU A 78 -2.49 -6.39 -7.14
CA LEU A 78 -3.82 -6.58 -6.54
C LEU A 78 -4.29 -5.37 -5.72
N SER A 79 -3.39 -4.80 -4.89
CA SER A 79 -3.72 -3.62 -4.07
C SER A 79 -3.92 -2.36 -4.92
N MET A 80 -3.11 -2.19 -5.98
CA MET A 80 -3.25 -1.07 -6.91
C MET A 80 -4.57 -1.18 -7.67
N TYR A 81 -4.89 -2.35 -8.20
CA TYR A 81 -6.17 -2.60 -8.87
C TYR A 81 -7.35 -2.26 -7.94
N THR A 82 -7.33 -2.79 -6.71
CA THR A 82 -8.39 -2.56 -5.71
C THR A 82 -8.59 -1.06 -5.42
N SER A 83 -7.50 -0.31 -5.21
CA SER A 83 -7.57 1.13 -4.93
C SER A 83 -8.00 1.94 -6.15
N THR A 84 -7.53 1.57 -7.33
CA THR A 84 -7.87 2.22 -8.61
C THR A 84 -9.36 2.03 -8.94
N GLN A 85 -9.91 0.82 -8.76
CA GLN A 85 -11.34 0.57 -8.92
C GLN A 85 -12.19 1.45 -7.99
N GLY A 86 -11.70 1.68 -6.76
CA GLY A 86 -12.35 2.62 -5.83
C GLY A 86 -12.36 4.06 -6.37
N LEU A 87 -11.24 4.53 -6.94
CA LEU A 87 -11.16 5.86 -7.55
C LEU A 87 -12.06 5.98 -8.78
N ILE A 88 -12.07 4.98 -9.64
CA ILE A 88 -12.90 4.96 -10.85
C ILE A 88 -14.38 5.04 -10.48
N ARG A 89 -14.84 4.16 -9.61
CA ARG A 89 -16.25 4.07 -9.23
C ARG A 89 -16.75 5.31 -8.48
N ASN A 90 -15.94 5.82 -7.53
CA ASN A 90 -16.39 6.87 -6.63
C ASN A 90 -16.14 8.28 -7.14
N TYR A 91 -15.21 8.45 -8.08
CA TYR A 91 -14.79 9.79 -8.53
C TYR A 91 -14.69 9.94 -10.04
N ILE A 92 -14.05 9.00 -10.76
CA ILE A 92 -13.80 9.20 -12.19
C ILE A 92 -15.10 9.06 -12.99
N ASN A 93 -15.81 7.93 -12.84
CA ASN A 93 -17.04 7.70 -13.58
C ASN A 93 -18.11 8.78 -13.29
N PRO A 94 -18.38 9.19 -12.03
CA PRO A 94 -19.39 10.20 -11.76
C PRO A 94 -19.07 11.59 -12.29
N TYR A 95 -17.79 12.01 -12.29
CA TYR A 95 -17.42 13.40 -12.59
C TYR A 95 -16.74 13.59 -13.95
N PHE A 96 -16.17 12.54 -14.52
CA PHE A 96 -15.41 12.62 -15.78
C PHE A 96 -15.88 11.58 -16.82
N GLY A 97 -16.56 10.52 -16.41
CA GLY A 97 -16.81 9.34 -17.24
C GLY A 97 -17.61 9.60 -18.53
N SER A 98 -18.57 10.52 -18.50
CA SER A 98 -19.42 10.84 -19.63
C SER A 98 -18.80 11.83 -20.64
N ILE A 99 -17.67 12.46 -20.29
CA ILE A 99 -17.05 13.49 -21.14
C ILE A 99 -16.42 12.83 -22.35
N ARG A 100 -16.67 13.38 -23.55
CA ARG A 100 -16.09 12.91 -24.80
C ARG A 100 -14.59 13.22 -24.86
N LEU A 101 -13.80 12.32 -25.43
CA LEU A 101 -12.33 12.50 -25.51
C LEU A 101 -11.96 13.73 -26.34
N GLU A 102 -12.69 14.02 -27.39
CA GLU A 102 -12.47 15.16 -28.28
C GLU A 102 -12.78 16.52 -27.64
N GLU A 103 -13.63 16.54 -26.59
CA GLU A 103 -13.98 17.79 -25.86
C GLU A 103 -12.92 18.15 -24.80
N LEU A 104 -12.06 17.21 -24.43
CA LEU A 104 -11.09 17.40 -23.37
C LEU A 104 -9.94 18.30 -23.82
N THR A 105 -9.98 19.53 -23.33
CA THR A 105 -8.88 20.49 -23.45
C THR A 105 -8.23 20.73 -22.08
N PRO A 106 -6.96 21.18 -22.01
CA PRO A 106 -6.31 21.56 -20.76
C PRO A 106 -7.11 22.60 -19.95
N ARG A 107 -7.77 23.54 -20.64
CA ARG A 107 -8.65 24.53 -20.02
C ARG A 107 -9.88 23.90 -19.37
N LEU A 108 -10.51 22.91 -20.04
CA LEU A 108 -11.66 22.20 -19.48
C LEU A 108 -11.22 21.35 -18.26
N VAL A 109 -10.09 20.67 -18.33
CA VAL A 109 -9.52 19.89 -17.19
C VAL A 109 -9.32 20.79 -15.96
N SER A 110 -8.75 21.99 -16.14
CA SER A 110 -8.58 22.96 -15.04
C SER A 110 -9.93 23.37 -14.42
N LYS A 111 -10.94 23.65 -15.23
CA LYS A 111 -12.30 23.96 -14.74
C LYS A 111 -12.93 22.77 -13.98
N LEU A 112 -12.78 21.57 -14.51
CA LEU A 112 -13.28 20.35 -13.87
C LEU A 112 -12.61 20.11 -12.52
N TYR A 113 -11.31 20.34 -12.38
CA TYR A 113 -10.62 20.19 -11.10
C TYR A 113 -11.05 21.24 -10.07
N MET A 114 -11.28 22.48 -10.48
CA MET A 114 -11.84 23.52 -9.58
C MET A 114 -13.22 23.10 -9.06
N LYS A 115 -14.10 22.59 -9.94
CA LYS A 115 -15.40 22.05 -9.53
C LYS A 115 -15.25 20.84 -8.63
N PHE A 116 -14.44 19.86 -9.03
CA PHE A 116 -14.26 18.60 -8.33
C PHE A 116 -13.71 18.74 -6.89
N GLN A 117 -12.89 19.76 -6.61
CA GLN A 117 -12.43 20.05 -5.25
C GLN A 117 -13.56 20.41 -4.28
N ASN A 118 -14.63 21.00 -4.78
CA ASN A 118 -15.78 21.41 -3.99
C ASN A 118 -16.86 20.31 -3.87
N GLU A 119 -16.70 19.20 -4.59
CA GLU A 119 -17.64 18.08 -4.53
C GLU A 119 -17.49 17.33 -3.20
N PRO A 120 -18.58 16.71 -2.70
CA PRO A 120 -18.55 15.92 -1.48
C PRO A 120 -17.54 14.77 -1.58
N ARG A 121 -16.81 14.55 -0.51
CA ARG A 121 -15.94 13.39 -0.40
C ARG A 121 -16.77 12.12 -0.24
N TYR A 122 -16.43 11.07 -0.97
CA TYR A 122 -17.08 9.76 -0.82
C TYR A 122 -16.95 9.24 0.62
N CYS A 123 -18.08 9.01 1.27
CA CYS A 123 -18.15 8.64 2.68
C CYS A 123 -18.18 7.12 2.92
N GLY A 124 -18.65 6.34 1.95
CA GLY A 124 -18.91 4.92 2.16
C GLY A 124 -20.03 4.67 3.19
N ALA A 125 -20.13 3.44 3.68
CA ALA A 125 -21.17 3.03 4.62
C ALA A 125 -21.02 3.61 6.04
N TYR A 126 -19.85 4.14 6.39
CA TYR A 126 -19.55 4.61 7.75
C TYR A 126 -19.61 6.13 7.92
N HIS A 127 -20.02 6.88 6.91
CA HIS A 127 -20.16 8.36 6.92
C HIS A 127 -18.95 9.13 7.48
N LYS A 128 -17.77 8.51 7.48
CA LYS A 128 -16.54 9.04 8.10
C LYS A 128 -16.12 10.42 7.59
N TYR A 129 -16.51 10.75 6.36
CA TYR A 129 -16.11 11.99 5.69
C TYR A 129 -17.32 12.89 5.36
N GLU A 130 -18.43 12.66 6.07
CA GLU A 130 -19.63 13.47 5.91
C GLU A 130 -19.33 14.95 6.12
N GLY A 131 -19.86 15.80 5.27
CA GLY A 131 -19.59 17.25 5.28
C GLY A 131 -18.20 17.68 4.79
N GLN A 132 -17.33 16.74 4.40
CA GLN A 132 -16.01 17.07 3.86
C GLN A 132 -16.02 17.06 2.34
N THR A 133 -15.25 17.96 1.73
CA THR A 133 -15.01 17.97 0.29
C THR A 133 -13.84 17.05 -0.11
N VAL A 134 -13.69 16.85 -1.42
CA VAL A 134 -12.62 16.03 -1.98
C VAL A 134 -11.25 16.55 -1.53
N SER A 135 -10.46 15.67 -0.88
CA SER A 135 -9.14 16.06 -0.40
C SER A 135 -8.14 16.27 -1.54
N ALA A 136 -7.15 17.12 -1.32
CA ALA A 136 -6.05 17.35 -2.25
C ALA A 136 -5.30 16.05 -2.63
N SER A 137 -5.17 15.11 -1.69
CA SER A 137 -4.58 13.79 -1.94
C SER A 137 -5.46 12.95 -2.88
N THR A 138 -6.78 13.00 -2.72
CA THR A 138 -7.72 12.30 -3.63
C THR A 138 -7.63 12.90 -5.03
N LEU A 139 -7.63 14.22 -5.14
CA LEU A 139 -7.48 14.91 -6.42
C LEU A 139 -6.17 14.52 -7.12
N LYS A 140 -5.03 14.50 -6.39
CA LYS A 140 -3.74 14.04 -6.93
C LYS A 140 -3.80 12.59 -7.42
N SER A 141 -4.51 11.71 -6.70
CA SER A 141 -4.65 10.30 -7.08
C SER A 141 -5.52 10.15 -8.35
N VAL A 142 -6.62 10.89 -8.45
CA VAL A 142 -7.48 10.95 -9.65
C VAL A 142 -6.68 11.49 -10.84
N HIS A 143 -5.96 12.60 -10.65
CA HIS A 143 -5.10 13.18 -11.70
C HIS A 143 -4.05 12.19 -12.17
N LYS A 144 -3.33 11.52 -11.25
CA LYS A 144 -2.29 10.55 -11.62
C LYS A 144 -2.85 9.41 -12.47
N LEU A 145 -4.06 8.93 -12.16
CA LEU A 145 -4.71 7.87 -12.92
C LEU A 145 -5.15 8.37 -14.31
N LEU A 146 -5.83 9.53 -14.39
CA LEU A 146 -6.24 10.12 -15.65
C LEU A 146 -5.05 10.48 -16.53
N HIS A 147 -4.02 11.11 -15.97
CA HIS A 147 -2.78 11.41 -16.68
C HIS A 147 -2.17 10.14 -17.29
N SER A 148 -2.01 9.08 -16.50
CA SER A 148 -1.43 7.83 -16.98
C SER A 148 -2.28 7.14 -18.04
N ALA A 149 -3.60 7.18 -17.93
CA ALA A 149 -4.51 6.64 -18.93
C ALA A 149 -4.46 7.42 -20.26
N PHE A 150 -4.34 8.75 -20.16
CA PHE A 150 -4.23 9.58 -21.35
C PHE A 150 -2.85 9.57 -22.01
N GLU A 151 -1.75 9.37 -21.25
CA GLU A 151 -0.45 9.02 -21.84
C GLU A 151 -0.55 7.72 -22.66
N GLN A 152 -1.26 6.73 -22.12
CA GLN A 152 -1.47 5.47 -22.85
C GLN A 152 -2.40 5.67 -24.06
N ALA A 153 -3.40 6.55 -23.97
CA ALA A 153 -4.29 6.89 -25.08
C ALA A 153 -3.56 7.60 -26.23
N VAL A 154 -2.54 8.41 -25.93
CA VAL A 154 -1.64 8.97 -26.94
C VAL A 154 -0.85 7.86 -27.63
N LEU A 155 -0.28 6.91 -26.88
CA LEU A 155 0.43 5.76 -27.44
C LEU A 155 -0.48 4.84 -28.26
N TRP A 156 -1.77 4.79 -27.98
CA TRP A 156 -2.78 4.04 -28.73
C TRP A 156 -3.39 4.85 -29.89
N GLU A 157 -2.92 6.07 -30.09
CA GLU A 157 -3.38 6.97 -31.15
C GLU A 157 -4.87 7.33 -31.05
N TYR A 158 -5.43 7.33 -29.81
CA TYR A 158 -6.80 7.74 -29.56
C TYR A 158 -6.94 9.26 -29.42
N VAL A 159 -5.90 9.91 -28.95
CA VAL A 159 -5.81 11.37 -28.81
C VAL A 159 -4.41 11.84 -29.19
N ASP A 160 -4.29 13.03 -29.79
CA ASP A 160 -3.00 13.58 -30.25
C ASP A 160 -2.09 14.02 -29.08
N ARG A 161 -2.69 14.44 -27.99
CA ARG A 161 -1.97 14.94 -26.81
C ARG A 161 -2.73 14.66 -25.52
N ASN A 162 -1.99 14.55 -24.41
CA ASN A 162 -2.56 14.38 -23.10
C ASN A 162 -3.06 15.72 -22.52
N PRO A 163 -4.37 15.88 -22.25
CA PRO A 163 -4.90 17.11 -21.66
C PRO A 163 -4.64 17.24 -20.16
N PHE A 164 -4.22 16.16 -19.49
CA PHE A 164 -3.94 16.10 -18.05
C PHE A 164 -2.46 16.37 -17.72
N HIS A 165 -1.88 17.48 -18.15
CA HIS A 165 -0.52 17.83 -17.81
C HIS A 165 -0.40 18.38 -16.36
N LYS A 166 0.84 18.41 -15.81
CA LYS A 166 1.10 18.84 -14.41
C LYS A 166 0.56 20.22 -14.03
N GLY A 167 0.52 21.16 -14.96
CA GLY A 167 0.02 22.52 -14.73
C GLY A 167 -1.48 22.62 -14.47
N ALA A 168 -2.26 21.57 -14.75
CA ALA A 168 -3.69 21.54 -14.48
C ALA A 168 -4.04 21.34 -12.99
N LEU A 169 -3.09 20.84 -12.19
CA LEU A 169 -3.32 20.60 -10.76
C LEU A 169 -3.18 21.91 -9.95
N PRO A 170 -4.17 22.22 -9.10
CA PRO A 170 -4.02 23.32 -8.15
C PRO A 170 -2.85 23.07 -7.19
N LYS A 171 -2.08 24.13 -6.90
CA LYS A 171 -1.01 24.07 -5.91
C LYS A 171 -1.61 23.83 -4.53
N THR A 172 -1.30 22.69 -3.93
CA THR A 172 -1.73 22.36 -2.57
C THR A 172 -0.53 22.36 -1.64
N LYS A 173 -0.59 23.11 -0.55
CA LYS A 173 0.41 22.99 0.53
C LYS A 173 0.19 21.62 1.21
N SER A 174 1.19 20.77 1.23
CA SER A 174 1.17 19.58 2.08
C SER A 174 1.43 20.02 3.53
N ALA A 175 0.58 19.61 4.45
CA ALA A 175 0.89 19.80 5.87
C ALA A 175 2.18 19.01 6.20
N PRO A 176 3.07 19.56 7.07
CA PRO A 176 4.25 18.84 7.50
C PRO A 176 3.85 17.52 8.15
N SER A 177 4.63 16.48 7.88
CA SER A 177 4.40 15.18 8.49
C SER A 177 4.72 15.25 9.98
N VAL A 178 3.76 14.90 10.82
CA VAL A 178 3.96 14.81 12.28
C VAL A 178 4.49 13.41 12.61
N PHE A 179 5.59 13.37 13.36
CA PHE A 179 6.22 12.15 13.85
C PHE A 179 6.19 12.12 15.38
N LEU A 180 6.26 10.95 15.95
CA LEU A 180 6.42 10.77 17.39
C LEU A 180 7.91 10.77 17.73
N SER A 181 8.28 11.46 18.79
CA SER A 181 9.63 11.36 19.34
C SER A 181 9.85 9.98 20.01
N PRO A 182 11.11 9.58 20.29
CA PRO A 182 11.39 8.38 21.08
C PRO A 182 10.71 8.38 22.44
N GLU A 183 10.66 9.51 23.13
CA GLU A 183 10.02 9.69 24.45
C GLU A 183 8.49 9.50 24.35
N GLN A 184 7.87 10.06 23.31
CA GLN A 184 6.45 9.88 23.02
C GLN A 184 6.13 8.42 22.68
N THR A 185 7.02 7.75 21.95
CA THR A 185 6.88 6.31 21.63
C THR A 185 7.01 5.47 22.92
N GLN A 186 7.96 5.79 23.81
CA GLN A 186 8.08 5.13 25.11
C GLN A 186 6.84 5.36 25.99
N LEU A 187 6.26 6.56 25.97
CA LEU A 187 5.02 6.87 26.68
C LEU A 187 3.88 5.95 26.21
N LEU A 188 3.74 5.75 24.88
CA LEU A 188 2.77 4.79 24.33
C LEU A 188 2.98 3.38 24.87
N LEU A 189 4.23 2.89 24.86
CA LEU A 189 4.55 1.54 25.32
C LEU A 189 4.23 1.35 26.82
N ARG A 190 4.52 2.35 27.65
CA ARG A 190 4.21 2.31 29.11
C ARG A 190 2.71 2.26 29.39
N HIS A 191 1.88 2.95 28.59
CA HIS A 191 0.42 3.03 28.77
C HIS A 191 -0.36 2.00 27.97
N CYS A 192 0.31 1.18 27.16
CA CYS A 192 -0.31 0.13 26.36
C CYS A 192 -0.54 -1.13 27.20
N SER A 193 -1.79 -1.39 27.58
CA SER A 193 -2.19 -2.61 28.29
C SER A 193 -2.48 -3.81 27.39
N VAL A 194 -2.47 -3.62 26.09
CA VAL A 194 -2.76 -4.68 25.09
C VAL A 194 -1.46 -5.23 24.57
N SER A 195 -1.12 -6.48 24.93
CA SER A 195 0.20 -7.10 24.65
C SER A 195 0.57 -7.12 23.17
N TRP A 196 -0.33 -7.58 22.31
CA TRP A 196 -0.07 -7.60 20.87
C TRP A 196 0.13 -6.21 20.25
N LEU A 197 -0.59 -5.18 20.75
CA LEU A 197 -0.45 -3.81 20.26
C LEU A 197 0.90 -3.21 20.71
N ARG A 198 1.30 -3.47 21.94
CA ARG A 198 2.61 -3.06 22.48
C ARG A 198 3.73 -3.63 21.64
N LEU A 199 3.71 -4.94 21.39
CA LEU A 199 4.69 -5.61 20.50
C LEU A 199 4.65 -5.06 19.07
N ALA A 200 3.46 -4.77 18.53
CA ALA A 200 3.32 -4.19 17.19
C ALA A 200 3.97 -2.81 17.07
N ILE A 201 3.84 -1.96 18.11
CA ILE A 201 4.49 -0.65 18.20
C ILE A 201 6.00 -0.82 18.31
N GLU A 202 6.50 -1.69 19.18
CA GLU A 202 7.93 -1.98 19.34
C GLU A 202 8.56 -2.46 18.03
N LEU A 203 7.98 -3.46 17.39
CA LEU A 203 8.47 -3.99 16.11
C LEU A 203 8.46 -2.93 14.99
N SER A 204 7.41 -2.13 14.91
CA SER A 204 7.32 -1.09 13.88
C SER A 204 8.34 0.03 14.09
N PHE A 205 8.61 0.38 15.34
CA PHE A 205 9.58 1.42 15.69
C PHE A 205 11.02 0.90 15.63
N VAL A 206 11.32 -0.25 16.22
CA VAL A 206 12.69 -0.80 16.26
C VAL A 206 13.13 -1.33 14.90
N CYS A 207 12.29 -2.14 14.26
CA CYS A 207 12.61 -2.82 13.00
C CYS A 207 12.14 -2.06 11.75
N THR A 208 11.62 -0.85 11.89
CA THR A 208 11.23 0.02 10.77
C THR A 208 10.22 -0.64 9.81
N LEU A 209 9.28 -1.43 10.33
CA LEU A 209 8.37 -2.26 9.53
C LEU A 209 7.20 -1.47 8.93
N ARG A 210 6.84 -1.81 7.69
CA ARG A 210 5.54 -1.40 7.13
C ARG A 210 4.42 -2.20 7.80
N ARG A 211 3.23 -1.61 7.96
CA ARG A 211 2.07 -2.28 8.57
C ARG A 211 1.77 -3.65 7.95
N GLY A 212 1.85 -3.78 6.63
CA GLY A 212 1.61 -5.05 5.94
C GLY A 212 2.71 -6.09 6.16
N GLU A 213 3.96 -5.66 6.29
CA GLU A 213 5.11 -6.51 6.65
C GLU A 213 4.95 -7.01 8.09
N LEU A 214 4.67 -6.12 9.03
CA LEU A 214 4.42 -6.44 10.43
C LEU A 214 3.35 -7.53 10.60
N LEU A 215 2.18 -7.34 9.98
CA LEU A 215 1.07 -8.28 10.08
C LEU A 215 1.30 -9.61 9.34
N ALA A 216 2.30 -9.66 8.46
CA ALA A 216 2.70 -10.84 7.72
C ALA A 216 3.78 -11.68 8.41
N LEU A 217 4.37 -11.18 9.51
CA LEU A 217 5.44 -11.85 10.23
C LEU A 217 4.98 -13.20 10.77
N ARG A 218 5.84 -14.21 10.59
CA ARG A 218 5.69 -15.55 11.13
C ARG A 218 6.73 -15.81 12.21
N TRP A 219 6.46 -16.73 13.09
CA TRP A 219 7.46 -17.18 14.06
C TRP A 219 8.70 -17.79 13.38
N ASP A 220 8.51 -18.43 12.23
CA ASP A 220 9.59 -19.00 11.40
C ASP A 220 10.46 -17.94 10.71
N ASP A 221 10.02 -16.67 10.66
CA ASP A 221 10.79 -15.56 10.09
C ASP A 221 11.83 -15.01 11.10
N ILE A 222 11.87 -15.52 12.36
CA ILE A 222 12.77 -15.07 13.42
C ILE A 222 13.97 -15.98 13.51
N ASN A 223 15.16 -15.40 13.39
CA ASN A 223 16.41 -16.05 13.81
C ASN A 223 16.72 -15.64 15.25
N TRP A 224 16.48 -16.55 16.18
CA TRP A 224 16.64 -16.32 17.62
C TRP A 224 18.10 -16.22 18.07
N GLU A 225 19.04 -16.82 17.34
CA GLU A 225 20.47 -16.79 17.63
C GLU A 225 21.06 -15.44 17.23
N GLN A 226 20.73 -14.98 16.04
CA GLN A 226 21.25 -13.72 15.49
C GLN A 226 20.42 -12.50 15.89
N ASN A 227 19.29 -12.67 16.61
CA ASN A 227 18.33 -11.62 16.91
C ASN A 227 17.91 -10.86 15.65
N SER A 228 17.44 -11.57 14.63
CA SER A 228 17.09 -10.98 13.35
C SER A 228 15.75 -11.48 12.82
N LEU A 229 15.12 -10.67 11.97
CA LEU A 229 13.86 -10.92 11.29
C LEU A 229 14.08 -10.94 9.77
N GLN A 230 13.59 -11.99 9.11
CA GLN A 230 13.49 -12.02 7.65
C GLN A 230 12.19 -11.36 7.20
N ILE A 231 12.28 -10.22 6.55
CA ILE A 231 11.13 -9.51 5.99
C ILE A 231 10.99 -9.89 4.52
N SER A 232 10.06 -10.78 4.20
CA SER A 232 9.88 -11.33 2.84
C SER A 232 8.41 -11.45 2.44
N LYS A 233 7.48 -10.96 3.26
CA LYS A 233 6.04 -11.13 3.03
C LYS A 233 5.27 -9.86 3.41
N THR A 234 4.08 -9.71 2.85
CA THR A 234 3.15 -8.64 3.23
C THR A 234 1.72 -9.17 3.28
N LEU A 235 1.00 -8.81 4.34
CA LEU A 235 -0.43 -9.08 4.48
C LEU A 235 -1.23 -7.88 3.99
N CYS A 236 -2.12 -8.07 3.04
CA CYS A 236 -2.95 -7.01 2.53
C CYS A 236 -4.38 -7.48 2.26
N ARG A 237 -5.32 -6.53 2.33
CA ARG A 237 -6.71 -6.74 1.96
C ARG A 237 -6.89 -6.29 0.52
N VAL A 238 -7.42 -7.16 -0.33
CA VAL A 238 -7.66 -6.92 -1.76
C VAL A 238 -9.10 -7.25 -2.12
N SER A 239 -9.63 -6.66 -3.19
CA SER A 239 -10.94 -7.04 -3.68
C SER A 239 -10.92 -8.45 -4.28
N LYS A 240 -12.04 -9.16 -4.15
CA LYS A 240 -12.22 -10.45 -4.83
C LYS A 240 -12.12 -10.29 -6.35
N ASP A 241 -12.60 -9.16 -6.88
CA ASP A 241 -12.47 -8.84 -8.30
C ASP A 241 -11.00 -8.72 -8.74
N ALA A 242 -10.12 -8.11 -7.92
CA ALA A 242 -8.69 -8.06 -8.22
C ALA A 242 -8.07 -9.46 -8.33
N MET A 243 -8.45 -10.37 -7.41
CA MET A 243 -7.98 -11.76 -7.44
C MET A 243 -8.37 -12.53 -8.69
N LEU A 244 -9.42 -12.09 -9.36
CA LEU A 244 -9.94 -12.73 -10.56
C LEU A 244 -9.40 -12.11 -11.84
N MET A 245 -9.27 -10.77 -11.81
CA MET A 245 -8.89 -10.01 -12.99
C MET A 245 -7.39 -10.03 -13.23
N LEU A 246 -6.59 -10.18 -12.17
CA LEU A 246 -5.14 -10.17 -12.25
C LEU A 246 -4.56 -11.58 -12.04
N ASP A 247 -3.39 -11.80 -12.60
CA ASP A 247 -2.59 -12.96 -12.27
C ASP A 247 -2.05 -12.81 -10.82
N ALA A 248 -2.54 -13.67 -9.94
CA ALA A 248 -2.23 -13.64 -8.50
C ALA A 248 -0.98 -14.48 -8.15
N ARG A 249 0.02 -14.57 -9.03
CA ARG A 249 1.23 -15.39 -8.84
C ARG A 249 2.03 -15.02 -7.59
N ASP A 250 1.95 -13.77 -7.13
CA ASP A 250 2.61 -13.30 -5.92
C ASP A 250 1.86 -13.67 -4.62
N VAL A 251 0.67 -14.30 -4.72
CA VAL A 251 -0.13 -14.70 -3.56
C VAL A 251 0.34 -16.06 -3.03
N LEU A 252 0.80 -16.07 -1.78
CA LEU A 252 1.27 -17.26 -1.05
C LEU A 252 0.14 -17.97 -0.31
N CYS A 253 -0.81 -17.20 0.22
CA CYS A 253 -1.94 -17.74 0.99
C CYS A 253 -3.13 -16.76 0.95
N ILE A 254 -4.33 -17.33 0.88
CA ILE A 254 -5.61 -16.60 0.97
C ILE A 254 -6.27 -16.98 2.29
N PHE A 255 -6.57 -15.99 3.12
CA PHE A 255 -7.29 -16.23 4.38
C PHE A 255 -8.80 -16.07 4.15
N PRO A 256 -9.60 -17.06 4.58
CA PRO A 256 -11.04 -16.99 4.45
C PRO A 256 -11.61 -15.72 5.11
N THR A 257 -12.56 -15.11 4.44
CA THR A 257 -13.37 -14.01 4.99
C THR A 257 -14.84 -14.37 4.82
N ASP A 258 -15.71 -13.69 5.54
CA ASP A 258 -17.15 -13.91 5.42
C ASP A 258 -17.59 -13.90 3.96
N THR A 259 -18.52 -14.77 3.62
CA THR A 259 -19.00 -14.99 2.25
C THR A 259 -19.51 -13.71 1.60
N CYS A 260 -20.13 -12.82 2.38
CA CYS A 260 -20.67 -11.53 1.94
C CYS A 260 -19.59 -10.46 1.73
N SER A 261 -18.35 -10.67 2.19
CA SER A 261 -17.28 -9.69 2.02
C SER A 261 -16.84 -9.58 0.55
N ARG A 262 -16.77 -8.35 0.03
CA ARG A 262 -16.22 -8.05 -1.30
C ARG A 262 -14.69 -8.12 -1.37
N THR A 263 -14.04 -8.36 -0.22
CA THR A 263 -12.58 -8.35 -0.10
C THR A 263 -12.10 -9.61 0.62
N VAL A 264 -10.84 -9.97 0.37
CA VAL A 264 -10.14 -11.07 1.05
C VAL A 264 -8.82 -10.57 1.61
N LEU A 265 -8.31 -11.25 2.66
CA LEU A 265 -6.96 -11.06 3.15
C LEU A 265 -6.04 -12.04 2.40
N VAL A 266 -4.93 -11.50 1.90
CA VAL A 266 -3.92 -12.29 1.21
C VAL A 266 -2.54 -12.03 1.80
N LEU A 267 -1.78 -13.11 1.98
CA LEU A 267 -0.35 -13.07 2.22
C LEU A 267 0.34 -13.19 0.88
N LYS A 268 1.25 -12.29 0.59
CA LYS A 268 1.94 -12.27 -0.70
C LYS A 268 3.42 -11.94 -0.55
N SER A 269 4.20 -12.30 -1.56
CA SER A 269 5.59 -11.87 -1.70
C SER A 269 5.68 -10.36 -1.96
N PRO A 270 6.79 -9.71 -1.60
CA PRO A 270 6.99 -8.29 -1.87
C PRO A 270 7.15 -8.01 -3.36
N LYS A 271 6.86 -6.78 -3.78
CA LYS A 271 6.97 -6.35 -5.18
C LYS A 271 8.39 -6.18 -5.69
N THR A 272 9.32 -5.88 -4.81
CA THR A 272 10.72 -5.52 -5.14
C THR A 272 11.68 -6.33 -4.30
N GLU A 273 12.84 -6.64 -4.85
CA GLU A 273 13.93 -7.33 -4.13
C GLU A 273 14.38 -6.54 -2.90
N SER A 274 14.41 -5.22 -2.98
CA SER A 274 14.75 -4.34 -1.84
C SER A 274 13.79 -4.45 -0.65
N SER A 275 12.60 -5.00 -0.86
CA SER A 275 11.66 -5.31 0.24
C SER A 275 11.97 -6.62 0.95
N ASN A 276 12.80 -7.50 0.35
CA ASN A 276 13.30 -8.70 0.97
C ASN A 276 14.60 -8.37 1.70
N ARG A 277 14.56 -8.33 3.02
CA ARG A 277 15.67 -7.87 3.85
C ARG A 277 15.70 -8.56 5.21
N ILE A 278 16.87 -8.58 5.82
CA ILE A 278 17.07 -8.97 7.22
C ILE A 278 17.14 -7.67 8.05
N VAL A 279 16.45 -7.66 9.18
CA VAL A 279 16.48 -6.55 10.13
C VAL A 279 16.85 -7.11 11.50
N TYR A 280 17.82 -6.49 12.16
CA TYR A 280 18.28 -6.89 13.49
C TYR A 280 17.47 -6.19 14.59
N PHE A 281 17.32 -6.85 15.72
CA PHE A 281 16.62 -6.31 16.88
C PHE A 281 17.37 -6.54 18.19
N PRO A 282 17.19 -5.65 19.19
CA PRO A 282 17.90 -5.75 20.47
C PRO A 282 17.32 -6.85 21.38
N PRO A 283 18.09 -7.30 22.38
CA PRO A 283 17.65 -8.32 23.34
C PRO A 283 16.36 -7.99 24.10
N SER A 284 16.06 -6.69 24.31
CA SER A 284 14.80 -6.26 24.92
C SER A 284 13.58 -6.65 24.08
N LEU A 285 13.64 -6.46 22.75
CA LEU A 285 12.57 -6.88 21.85
C LEU A 285 12.46 -8.41 21.75
N LYS A 286 13.57 -9.14 21.84
CA LYS A 286 13.56 -10.61 21.94
C LYS A 286 12.70 -11.07 23.14
N ARG A 287 12.83 -10.41 24.29
CA ARG A 287 12.03 -10.71 25.49
C ARG A 287 10.54 -10.47 25.22
N SER A 288 10.18 -9.30 24.66
CA SER A 288 8.79 -9.00 24.30
C SER A 288 8.19 -10.02 23.33
N LEU A 289 8.99 -10.51 22.36
CA LEU A 289 8.57 -11.57 21.42
C LEU A 289 8.32 -12.90 22.14
N PHE A 290 9.18 -13.31 23.06
CA PHE A 290 8.97 -14.54 23.85
C PHE A 290 7.75 -14.44 24.78
N GLU A 291 7.56 -13.30 25.44
CA GLU A 291 6.40 -13.07 26.29
C GLU A 291 5.11 -13.20 25.48
N TRP A 292 5.04 -12.55 24.33
CA TRP A 292 3.89 -12.63 23.43
C TRP A 292 3.67 -14.06 22.86
N GLN A 293 4.73 -14.76 22.47
CA GLN A 293 4.62 -16.15 22.01
C GLN A 293 4.01 -17.05 23.07
N ASN A 294 4.43 -16.89 24.32
CA ASN A 294 3.89 -17.65 25.45
C ASN A 294 2.42 -17.30 25.75
N GLU A 295 2.05 -16.01 25.63
CA GLU A 295 0.67 -15.55 25.78
C GLU A 295 -0.21 -16.14 24.67
N GLN A 296 0.26 -16.06 23.42
CA GLN A 296 -0.44 -16.60 22.26
C GLN A 296 -0.62 -18.13 22.36
N LYS A 297 0.39 -18.85 22.85
CA LYS A 297 0.30 -20.32 23.10
C LYS A 297 -0.79 -20.67 24.12
N LYS A 298 -1.00 -19.83 25.13
CA LYS A 298 -2.02 -20.07 26.17
C LYS A 298 -3.44 -19.77 25.69
N SER A 299 -3.60 -18.81 24.79
CA SER A 299 -4.91 -18.34 24.31
C SER A 299 -5.35 -18.97 22.99
N ALA A 300 -4.45 -19.64 22.24
CA ALA A 300 -4.76 -20.24 20.95
C ALA A 300 -5.74 -21.41 21.08
N ILE A 301 -6.78 -21.39 20.26
CA ILE A 301 -7.72 -22.50 20.11
C ILE A 301 -7.21 -23.41 18.99
N GLY A 302 -6.77 -24.62 19.31
CA GLY A 302 -6.23 -25.62 18.37
C GLY A 302 -4.73 -25.49 18.13
N GLU A 303 -4.27 -25.61 16.87
CA GLU A 303 -2.85 -25.51 16.53
C GLU A 303 -2.26 -24.12 16.77
N LEU A 304 -0.98 -24.07 17.11
CA LEU A 304 -0.27 -22.80 17.28
C LEU A 304 -0.26 -21.99 15.98
N PRO A 305 -0.60 -20.70 16.05
CA PRO A 305 -0.62 -19.86 14.86
C PRO A 305 0.78 -19.68 14.30
N ARG A 306 0.90 -19.76 12.98
CA ARG A 306 2.17 -19.47 12.29
C ARG A 306 2.48 -17.97 12.29
N LEU A 307 1.45 -17.12 12.25
CA LEU A 307 1.61 -15.65 12.26
C LEU A 307 1.78 -15.15 13.70
N ILE A 308 2.61 -14.11 13.87
CA ILE A 308 2.81 -13.44 15.15
C ILE A 308 1.55 -12.67 15.60
N PHE A 309 0.80 -12.11 14.65
CA PHE A 309 -0.38 -11.30 14.93
C PHE A 309 -1.65 -11.99 14.42
N THR A 310 -2.34 -12.66 15.33
CA THR A 310 -3.60 -13.37 15.08
C THR A 310 -4.63 -13.05 16.16
N TYR A 311 -5.88 -13.36 15.87
CA TYR A 311 -6.92 -13.55 16.88
C TYR A 311 -6.76 -14.93 17.53
N GLU A 312 -7.53 -15.21 18.57
CA GLU A 312 -7.54 -16.49 19.31
C GLU A 312 -7.90 -17.69 18.41
N ASP A 313 -8.68 -17.46 17.38
CA ASP A 313 -9.07 -18.44 16.36
C ASP A 313 -8.07 -18.59 15.20
N ASN A 314 -6.85 -18.13 15.37
CA ASN A 314 -5.75 -18.18 14.41
C ASN A 314 -5.97 -17.37 13.12
N ARG A 315 -7.08 -16.62 12.99
CA ARG A 315 -7.25 -15.69 11.86
C ARG A 315 -6.26 -14.53 11.98
N PRO A 316 -5.69 -14.05 10.86
CA PRO A 316 -4.76 -12.94 10.88
C PRO A 316 -5.40 -11.66 11.42
N LEU A 317 -4.68 -10.93 12.25
CA LEU A 317 -5.10 -9.63 12.75
C LEU A 317 -5.25 -8.63 11.58
N GLN A 318 -6.37 -7.93 11.55
CA GLN A 318 -6.66 -6.99 10.47
C GLN A 318 -6.03 -5.62 10.72
N GLY A 319 -5.47 -5.02 9.67
CA GLY A 319 -4.84 -3.71 9.74
C GLY A 319 -5.77 -2.58 10.20
N GLY A 320 -7.08 -2.70 10.01
CA GLY A 320 -8.09 -1.77 10.55
C GLY A 320 -8.18 -1.83 12.08
N VAL A 321 -8.16 -3.03 12.64
CA VAL A 321 -8.20 -3.26 14.09
C VAL A 321 -6.94 -2.68 14.74
N LEU A 322 -5.76 -2.99 14.18
CA LEU A 322 -4.49 -2.41 14.64
C LEU A 322 -4.54 -0.87 14.64
N THR A 323 -5.00 -0.28 13.53
CA THR A 323 -5.08 1.19 13.42
C THR A 323 -6.06 1.79 14.45
N ASN A 324 -7.22 1.17 14.67
CA ASN A 324 -8.21 1.68 15.62
C ASN A 324 -7.70 1.62 17.06
N HIS A 325 -7.05 0.53 17.48
CA HIS A 325 -6.45 0.40 18.82
C HIS A 325 -5.31 1.41 19.01
N PHE A 326 -4.47 1.59 17.99
CA PHE A 326 -3.41 2.60 18.02
C PHE A 326 -3.95 4.03 18.18
N GLN A 327 -5.02 4.39 17.46
CA GLN A 327 -5.65 5.71 17.60
C GLN A 327 -6.26 5.93 18.99
N LYS A 328 -6.89 4.90 19.57
CA LYS A 328 -7.41 4.95 20.95
C LYS A 328 -6.28 5.15 21.96
N LEU A 329 -5.14 4.48 21.76
CA LEU A 329 -3.97 4.63 22.64
C LEU A 329 -3.35 6.02 22.52
N LEU A 330 -3.20 6.58 21.32
CA LEU A 330 -2.74 7.96 21.12
C LEU A 330 -3.63 8.96 21.85
N ALA A 331 -4.94 8.82 21.75
CA ALA A 331 -5.90 9.68 22.44
C ALA A 331 -5.79 9.54 23.97
N LYS A 332 -5.63 8.32 24.49
CA LYS A 332 -5.42 8.06 25.94
C LYS A 332 -4.15 8.74 26.47
N CYS A 333 -3.10 8.81 25.65
CA CYS A 333 -1.82 9.44 26.02
C CYS A 333 -1.74 10.94 25.68
N ASN A 334 -2.82 11.57 25.20
CA ASN A 334 -2.85 12.96 24.74
C ASN A 334 -1.76 13.27 23.68
N LEU A 335 -1.45 12.32 22.83
CA LEU A 335 -0.46 12.46 21.78
C LEU A 335 -1.09 12.91 20.45
N PRO A 336 -0.30 13.54 19.55
CA PRO A 336 -0.78 13.95 18.23
C PRO A 336 -1.40 12.79 17.45
N LYS A 337 -2.46 13.06 16.71
CA LYS A 337 -3.10 12.06 15.84
C LYS A 337 -2.23 11.77 14.65
N VAL A 338 -1.44 10.71 14.73
CA VAL A 338 -0.56 10.20 13.66
C VAL A 338 -1.06 8.85 13.14
N THR A 339 -0.63 8.45 11.95
CA THR A 339 -0.95 7.12 11.43
C THR A 339 -0.03 6.06 12.03
N PHE A 340 -0.42 4.78 12.00
CA PHE A 340 0.48 3.70 12.42
C PHE A 340 1.78 3.66 11.59
N HIS A 341 1.73 4.08 10.33
CA HIS A 341 2.91 4.20 9.48
C HIS A 341 3.89 5.29 9.92
N SER A 342 3.42 6.27 10.67
CA SER A 342 4.28 7.32 11.23
C SER A 342 5.31 6.78 12.24
N LEU A 343 5.06 5.61 12.88
CA LEU A 343 6.07 4.91 13.71
C LEU A 343 7.31 4.53 12.90
N ARG A 344 7.12 4.08 11.66
CA ARG A 344 8.23 3.81 10.75
C ARG A 344 8.99 5.10 10.38
N HIS A 345 8.29 6.20 10.16
CA HIS A 345 8.93 7.49 9.92
C HIS A 345 9.72 7.95 11.16
N SER A 346 9.12 7.84 12.36
CA SER A 346 9.81 8.11 13.63
C SER A 346 11.07 7.26 13.80
N SER A 347 11.00 5.97 13.44
CA SER A 347 12.14 5.04 13.46
C SER A 347 13.27 5.51 12.53
N ILE A 348 12.96 5.85 11.28
CA ILE A 348 13.94 6.32 10.30
C ILE A 348 14.63 7.58 10.81
N THR A 349 13.83 8.56 11.28
CA THR A 349 14.35 9.80 11.88
C THR A 349 15.30 9.52 13.02
N TYR A 350 14.89 8.65 13.95
CA TYR A 350 15.71 8.33 15.12
C TYR A 350 16.98 7.56 14.77
N LYS A 351 16.91 6.61 13.84
CA LYS A 351 18.07 5.88 13.33
C LYS A 351 19.07 6.80 12.61
N LEU A 352 18.59 7.79 11.84
CA LEU A 352 19.48 8.80 11.24
C LEU A 352 20.22 9.63 12.29
N VAL A 353 19.55 9.98 13.39
CA VAL A 353 20.21 10.67 14.50
C VAL A 353 21.25 9.76 15.14
N LEU A 354 20.91 8.50 15.44
CA LEU A 354 21.83 7.54 16.07
C LEU A 354 23.06 7.22 15.24
N THR A 355 22.90 7.16 13.92
CA THR A 355 23.99 6.82 12.98
C THR A 355 24.77 8.04 12.49
N GLY A 356 24.48 9.25 13.00
CA GLY A 356 25.10 10.46 12.50
C GLY A 356 24.78 10.79 11.04
N GLY A 357 23.67 10.26 10.50
CA GLY A 357 23.21 10.53 9.13
C GLY A 357 23.60 9.45 8.11
N ASP A 358 23.96 8.24 8.55
CA ASP A 358 24.23 7.13 7.62
C ASP A 358 22.92 6.66 6.93
N ILE A 359 22.68 7.28 5.77
CA ILE A 359 21.51 7.00 4.93
C ILE A 359 21.50 5.55 4.43
N LYS A 360 22.69 4.98 4.15
CA LYS A 360 22.82 3.63 3.61
C LYS A 360 22.41 2.55 4.65
N ALA A 361 22.86 2.69 5.89
CA ALA A 361 22.48 1.81 6.97
C ALA A 361 20.96 1.87 7.20
N VAL A 362 20.38 3.09 7.28
CA VAL A 362 18.93 3.28 7.47
C VAL A 362 18.12 2.81 6.25
N GLN A 363 18.65 2.93 5.04
CA GLN A 363 18.04 2.41 3.83
C GLN A 363 17.94 0.89 3.86
N GLY A 364 18.98 0.19 4.31
CA GLY A 364 19.00 -1.26 4.47
C GLY A 364 17.90 -1.74 5.41
N ASP A 365 17.77 -1.14 6.60
CA ASP A 365 16.72 -1.47 7.57
C ASP A 365 15.31 -1.15 7.07
N SER A 366 15.15 -0.03 6.39
CA SER A 366 13.84 0.43 5.95
C SER A 366 13.38 -0.23 4.65
N GLY A 367 14.27 -0.74 3.80
CA GLY A 367 13.93 -1.29 2.49
C GLY A 367 13.31 -0.24 1.55
N HIS A 368 13.83 0.99 1.56
CA HIS A 368 13.52 1.99 0.55
C HIS A 368 14.39 1.75 -0.69
N SER A 369 13.75 1.68 -1.86
CA SER A 369 14.47 1.48 -3.13
C SER A 369 15.32 2.70 -3.54
N GLN A 370 14.96 3.91 -3.07
CA GLN A 370 15.62 5.16 -3.38
C GLN A 370 16.00 5.91 -2.11
N ALA A 371 17.25 6.35 -2.03
CA ALA A 371 17.76 7.16 -0.91
C ALA A 371 17.09 8.55 -0.86
N ASP A 372 16.67 9.08 -2.01
CA ASP A 372 16.05 10.39 -2.15
C ASP A 372 14.81 10.55 -1.26
N MET A 373 14.01 9.48 -1.09
CA MET A 373 12.87 9.50 -0.18
C MET A 373 13.26 9.76 1.28
N ILE A 374 14.46 9.32 1.69
CA ILE A 374 14.97 9.56 3.05
C ILE A 374 15.49 10.99 3.14
N THR A 375 16.24 11.45 2.14
CA THR A 375 16.84 12.80 2.13
C THR A 375 15.81 13.91 2.01
N GLU A 376 14.78 13.76 1.19
CA GLU A 376 13.70 14.77 1.05
C GLU A 376 12.90 14.98 2.33
N ILE A 377 12.64 13.89 3.08
CA ILE A 377 11.83 13.97 4.31
C ILE A 377 12.67 14.40 5.51
N TYR A 378 13.94 14.01 5.56
CA TYR A 378 14.80 14.13 6.77
C TYR A 378 16.01 15.05 6.57
N GLY A 379 16.04 15.84 5.49
CA GLY A 379 17.15 16.74 5.17
C GLY A 379 17.53 17.71 6.30
N HIS A 380 16.55 18.16 7.10
CA HIS A 380 16.80 19.04 8.25
C HIS A 380 17.65 18.40 9.37
N ILE A 381 17.65 17.06 9.49
CA ILE A 381 18.50 16.33 10.46
C ILE A 381 19.94 16.32 9.93
N LEU A 382 20.11 16.22 8.62
CA LEU A 382 21.43 16.26 7.99
C LEU A 382 22.10 17.62 8.19
N ASP A 383 21.34 18.72 8.24
CA ASP A 383 21.91 20.06 8.52
C ASP A 383 22.46 20.19 9.94
N ALA A 384 21.81 19.60 10.96
CA ALA A 384 22.36 19.54 12.31
C ALA A 384 23.67 18.74 12.38
N ASN A 385 23.77 17.65 11.61
CA ASN A 385 25.00 16.84 11.53
C ASN A 385 26.12 17.57 10.79
N ARG A 386 25.79 18.41 9.80
CA ARG A 386 26.80 19.25 9.10
C ARG A 386 27.51 20.21 10.06
N ARG A 387 26.79 20.82 10.99
CA ARG A 387 27.41 21.67 12.05
C ARG A 387 28.36 20.86 12.92
N LYS A 388 27.94 19.70 13.42
CA LYS A 388 28.81 18.82 14.21
C LYS A 388 30.04 18.35 13.43
N THR A 389 29.88 18.09 12.14
CA THR A 389 31.03 17.74 11.26
C THR A 389 32.01 18.89 11.14
N THR A 390 31.52 20.14 11.07
CA THR A 390 32.38 21.34 11.05
C THR A 390 33.12 21.52 12.39
N GLU A 391 32.45 21.29 13.52
CA GLU A 391 33.08 21.32 14.84
C GLU A 391 34.19 20.26 14.97
N ARG A 392 33.91 19.03 14.54
CA ARG A 392 34.92 17.95 14.47
C ARG A 392 36.08 18.28 13.54
N PHE A 393 35.80 18.92 12.41
CA PHE A 393 36.85 19.34 11.49
C PHE A 393 37.80 20.38 12.13
N GLU A 394 37.25 21.30 12.96
CA GLU A 394 38.04 22.23 13.76
C GLU A 394 38.93 21.47 14.74
N GLU A 395 38.39 20.54 15.51
CA GLU A 395 39.12 19.76 16.50
C GLU A 395 40.17 18.84 15.86
N GLU A 396 39.80 18.07 14.86
CA GLU A 396 40.68 17.04 14.29
C GLU A 396 41.71 17.60 13.32
N PHE A 397 41.39 18.63 12.53
CA PHE A 397 42.29 19.18 11.54
C PHE A 397 43.09 20.38 12.03
N TYR A 398 42.43 21.40 12.60
CA TYR A 398 43.12 22.62 12.97
C TYR A 398 43.83 22.51 14.33
N GLN A 399 43.26 21.84 15.31
CA GLN A 399 43.87 21.70 16.63
C GLN A 399 44.96 20.64 16.64
N ASN A 400 44.81 19.52 15.93
CA ASN A 400 45.85 18.47 15.89
C ASN A 400 47.02 18.76 14.94
N TYR A 401 46.81 19.53 13.88
CA TYR A 401 47.87 19.81 12.88
C TYR A 401 48.43 21.23 12.95
N GLY A 402 47.99 22.05 13.88
CA GLY A 402 48.46 23.42 14.08
C GLY A 402 47.93 24.41 13.02
N THR A 403 47.80 25.65 13.43
CA THR A 403 47.38 26.76 12.54
C THR A 403 48.44 26.96 11.48
N ILE A 404 48.13 26.80 10.20
CA ILE A 404 49.04 27.24 9.12
C ILE A 404 49.17 28.76 9.21
N SER A 405 50.26 29.23 9.79
CA SER A 405 50.56 30.67 9.83
C SER A 405 50.87 31.15 8.41
N TYR A 406 49.94 31.86 7.81
CA TYR A 406 50.22 32.61 6.58
C TYR A 406 51.12 33.78 6.96
N ASN A 407 52.40 33.65 6.75
CA ASN A 407 53.33 34.81 6.73
C ASN A 407 52.88 35.72 5.56
N ARG A 408 52.29 36.85 5.88
CA ARG A 408 52.12 37.93 4.91
C ARG A 408 53.51 38.49 4.59
N THR A 409 53.99 38.15 3.41
CA THR A 409 55.10 38.92 2.74
C THR A 409 54.51 40.11 2.03
#